data_1c87cda00752f18109b9eb6ae101f65f
#
_entry.id   1c87cda00752f18109b9eb6ae101f65f
#
_cell.length_a   1.000
_cell.length_b   1.000
_cell.length_c   1.000
_cell.angle_alpha   90.00
_cell.angle_beta   90.00
_cell.angle_gamma   90.00
#
_symmetry.space_group_name_H-M   'P 1'
#
loop_
_entity.id
_entity.type
_entity.pdbx_description
1 polymer ?
#
loop_
_entity_poly.entity_id
_entity_poly.type
_entity_poly.pdbx_seq_one_letter_code
_entity_poly.pdbx_strand_id
1 'polypeptide(L)'
;MVYAAPVWKVYLRANVESRGAEIRDVIVPEFYGHVKRLINHPEASWILDDIYRGVASSQQKAILLREWYGPEFAIFKTADPSKATAELSSILKESPEKRKPIMEHLKHLINQLIQKKMTGFTMLHDAMLQYFLNTTPGTEEASSFLEIITPTPASNKEQKEEADNEPEIDLLKNLAFTSSGSRVVCLALTYSSAKERKQIIRAYKDTIEALAFDPNGHRVLLTAYDVFDDTRQLSTSIFNELIGKDASEAQQQKVLELASHGTGRLAILYPFAGTAKWLLPDTELVRIEEVHKIRETTSKKEPETRRLELVKSLSSACLDTIASQAESLLQSSFGCQFISEVLLGSEGDKSQALASVAEAAAGDPKEEGHVAQSPFGGRMIKTLVLGGRFDPKTKKVTLVQPPLDFHNIFYGRVKDHVVDWACTASSLVVVNMLEAEGFSHKDDLLKQLKKGKKSLSQAASEAGADANGKKQKKKAPGNVGAKMLLEKL
;
A
#
# COMPACT_ATOMS: atom_id res chain seq x y z
N MET A 1 -16.20 16.66 34.06
CA MET A 1 -16.07 16.35 32.63
C MET A 1 -14.85 15.50 32.28
N VAL A 2 -13.69 15.64 32.93
CA VAL A 2 -12.47 14.84 32.62
C VAL A 2 -12.67 13.32 32.74
N TYR A 3 -13.57 12.83 33.60
CA TYR A 3 -13.88 11.40 33.77
C TYR A 3 -14.98 10.88 32.85
N ALA A 4 -15.66 11.71 32.10
CA ALA A 4 -16.75 11.29 31.23
C ALA A 4 -16.25 10.71 29.89
N ALA A 5 -15.17 11.24 29.33
CA ALA A 5 -14.64 10.82 28.02
C ALA A 5 -14.25 9.33 27.97
N PRO A 6 -13.50 8.74 28.94
CA PRO A 6 -13.19 7.31 28.94
C PRO A 6 -14.42 6.43 29.10
N VAL A 7 -15.39 6.84 29.91
CA VAL A 7 -16.63 6.10 30.16
C VAL A 7 -17.47 6.03 28.89
N TRP A 8 -17.61 7.15 28.16
CA TRP A 8 -18.33 7.19 26.90
C TRP A 8 -17.68 6.34 25.80
N LYS A 9 -16.34 6.32 25.72
CA LYS A 9 -15.59 5.46 24.78
C LYS A 9 -15.86 3.97 25.05
N VAL A 10 -15.84 3.56 26.30
CA VAL A 10 -16.11 2.18 26.71
C VAL A 10 -17.58 1.82 26.46
N TYR A 11 -18.50 2.70 26.83
CA TYR A 11 -19.93 2.45 26.71
C TYR A 11 -20.39 2.38 25.24
N LEU A 12 -19.91 3.28 24.40
CA LEU A 12 -20.22 3.28 22.97
C LEU A 12 -19.56 2.11 22.22
N ARG A 13 -18.36 1.67 22.64
CA ARG A 13 -17.68 0.49 22.05
C ARG A 13 -18.30 -0.82 22.51
N ALA A 14 -18.63 -0.95 23.79
CA ALA A 14 -19.17 -2.19 24.35
C ALA A 14 -20.60 -2.52 23.87
N ASN A 15 -21.38 -1.53 23.44
CA ASN A 15 -22.78 -1.70 23.02
C ASN A 15 -22.95 -1.71 21.49
N VAL A 16 -21.89 -1.67 20.70
CA VAL A 16 -21.95 -1.61 19.22
C VAL A 16 -22.62 -2.85 18.60
N GLU A 17 -22.58 -4.01 19.27
CA GLU A 17 -23.09 -5.26 18.68
C GLU A 17 -24.60 -5.47 18.79
N SER A 18 -25.31 -4.82 19.73
CA SER A 18 -26.75 -5.07 19.88
C SER A 18 -27.66 -3.85 20.02
N ARG A 19 -27.20 -2.73 20.61
CA ARG A 19 -27.96 -1.49 20.79
C ARG A 19 -27.17 -0.21 20.50
N GLY A 20 -25.95 -0.33 20.04
CA GLY A 20 -25.03 0.78 19.82
C GLY A 20 -25.57 1.79 18.78
N ALA A 21 -26.27 1.30 17.75
CA ALA A 21 -26.85 2.15 16.73
C ALA A 21 -28.00 3.03 17.30
N GLU A 22 -28.87 2.45 18.14
CA GLU A 22 -29.99 3.19 18.75
C GLU A 22 -29.46 4.28 19.68
N ILE A 23 -28.47 3.98 20.53
CA ILE A 23 -27.87 4.96 21.45
C ILE A 23 -27.14 6.05 20.70
N ARG A 24 -26.35 5.68 19.67
CA ARG A 24 -25.66 6.61 18.77
C ARG A 24 -26.66 7.61 18.15
N ASP A 25 -27.76 7.09 17.64
CA ASP A 25 -28.75 7.88 16.90
C ASP A 25 -29.56 8.82 17.80
N VAL A 26 -29.55 8.58 19.12
CA VAL A 26 -30.06 9.52 20.12
C VAL A 26 -29.03 10.56 20.52
N ILE A 27 -27.76 10.16 20.73
CA ILE A 27 -26.74 11.03 21.31
C ILE A 27 -26.09 11.96 20.26
N VAL A 28 -25.75 11.44 19.08
CA VAL A 28 -25.01 12.24 18.08
C VAL A 28 -25.79 13.47 17.60
N PRO A 29 -27.13 13.42 17.40
CA PRO A 29 -27.91 14.60 17.05
C PRO A 29 -27.86 15.76 18.07
N GLU A 30 -27.59 15.48 19.36
CA GLU A 30 -27.45 16.52 20.38
C GLU A 30 -26.23 17.45 20.17
N PHE A 31 -25.29 17.04 19.31
CA PHE A 31 -24.15 17.86 18.92
C PHE A 31 -24.45 18.81 17.75
N TYR A 32 -25.54 18.58 17.03
CA TYR A 32 -25.88 19.36 15.85
C TYR A 32 -26.21 20.82 16.23
N GLY A 33 -25.72 21.76 15.42
CA GLY A 33 -25.82 23.21 15.69
C GLY A 33 -24.78 23.72 16.70
N HIS A 34 -23.95 22.84 17.27
CA HIS A 34 -22.98 23.20 18.30
C HIS A 34 -21.52 22.92 17.91
N VAL A 35 -21.27 22.35 16.72
CA VAL A 35 -19.93 21.88 16.28
C VAL A 35 -18.89 22.99 16.38
N LYS A 36 -19.17 24.18 15.86
CA LYS A 36 -18.23 25.31 15.90
C LYS A 36 -17.82 25.71 17.33
N ARG A 37 -18.76 25.69 18.28
CA ARG A 37 -18.48 25.99 19.68
C ARG A 37 -17.67 24.89 20.34
N LEU A 38 -18.06 23.64 20.10
CA LEU A 38 -17.47 22.46 20.72
C LEU A 38 -16.05 22.20 20.22
N ILE A 39 -15.80 22.32 18.92
CA ILE A 39 -14.46 22.08 18.33
C ILE A 39 -13.41 23.08 18.83
N ASN A 40 -13.84 24.28 19.24
CA ASN A 40 -12.97 25.30 19.79
C ASN A 40 -12.78 25.20 21.31
N HIS A 41 -13.50 24.30 21.99
CA HIS A 41 -13.41 24.12 23.44
C HIS A 41 -12.31 23.09 23.80
N PRO A 42 -11.40 23.38 24.74
CA PRO A 42 -10.26 22.50 25.03
C PRO A 42 -10.61 21.05 25.34
N GLU A 43 -11.70 20.80 26.07
CA GLU A 43 -12.12 19.46 26.48
C GLU A 43 -13.18 18.85 25.54
N ALA A 44 -14.15 19.67 25.10
CA ALA A 44 -15.26 19.16 24.31
C ALA A 44 -14.86 18.79 22.89
N SER A 45 -13.82 19.41 22.34
CA SER A 45 -13.29 19.11 21.01
C SER A 45 -12.86 17.65 20.88
N TRP A 46 -12.21 17.09 21.89
CA TRP A 46 -11.78 15.70 21.91
C TRP A 46 -12.96 14.73 21.90
N ILE A 47 -14.01 15.06 22.66
CA ILE A 47 -15.25 14.25 22.69
C ILE A 47 -15.92 14.29 21.33
N LEU A 48 -16.02 15.46 20.73
CA LEU A 48 -16.62 15.65 19.40
C LEU A 48 -15.86 14.85 18.34
N ASP A 49 -14.51 14.92 18.33
CA ASP A 49 -13.70 14.19 17.36
C ASP A 49 -13.76 12.69 17.58
N ASP A 50 -13.77 12.21 18.83
CA ASP A 50 -13.94 10.79 19.13
C ASP A 50 -15.29 10.26 18.63
N ILE A 51 -16.36 11.02 18.79
CA ILE A 51 -17.69 10.69 18.26
C ILE A 51 -17.64 10.68 16.73
N TYR A 52 -17.10 11.71 16.12
CA TYR A 52 -17.00 11.84 14.67
C TYR A 52 -16.19 10.69 14.07
N ARG A 53 -14.99 10.43 14.59
CA ARG A 53 -14.07 9.43 14.08
C ARG A 53 -14.55 8.00 14.29
N GLY A 54 -15.05 7.70 15.50
CA GLY A 54 -15.22 6.32 15.97
C GLY A 54 -16.66 5.80 15.97
N VAL A 55 -17.67 6.68 16.06
CA VAL A 55 -19.05 6.27 16.34
C VAL A 55 -20.05 6.74 15.30
N ALA A 56 -19.94 7.99 14.85
CA ALA A 56 -20.92 8.60 13.94
C ALA A 56 -21.02 7.83 12.62
N SER A 57 -22.25 7.61 12.15
CA SER A 57 -22.52 7.08 10.81
C SER A 57 -22.05 8.06 9.73
N SER A 58 -21.88 7.57 8.49
CA SER A 58 -21.47 8.42 7.37
C SER A 58 -22.41 9.64 7.21
N GLN A 59 -23.71 9.45 7.42
CA GLN A 59 -24.71 10.53 7.38
C GLN A 59 -24.50 11.54 8.51
N GLN A 60 -24.27 11.07 9.73
CA GLN A 60 -24.03 11.92 10.88
C GLN A 60 -22.72 12.71 10.72
N LYS A 61 -21.65 12.06 10.20
CA LYS A 61 -20.41 12.74 9.83
C LYS A 61 -20.63 13.86 8.82
N ALA A 62 -21.44 13.60 7.80
CA ALA A 62 -21.78 14.61 6.80
C ALA A 62 -22.49 15.81 7.43
N ILE A 63 -23.45 15.60 8.33
CA ILE A 63 -24.16 16.67 9.01
C ILE A 63 -23.21 17.50 9.90
N LEU A 64 -22.36 16.84 10.71
CA LEU A 64 -21.40 17.52 11.58
C LEU A 64 -20.39 18.34 10.78
N LEU A 65 -19.86 17.79 9.67
CA LEU A 65 -18.87 18.50 8.85
C LEU A 65 -19.47 19.69 8.10
N ARG A 66 -20.73 19.61 7.67
CA ARG A 66 -21.42 20.76 7.01
C ARG A 66 -21.46 22.03 7.84
N GLU A 67 -21.50 21.91 9.16
CA GLU A 67 -21.50 23.09 10.03
C GLU A 67 -20.23 23.94 9.93
N TRP A 68 -19.13 23.37 9.39
CA TRP A 68 -17.91 24.12 9.09
C TRP A 68 -18.04 25.04 7.89
N TYR A 69 -19.05 24.82 7.03
CA TYR A 69 -19.25 25.62 5.81
C TYR A 69 -20.00 26.93 6.07
N GLY A 70 -20.57 27.08 7.27
CA GLY A 70 -21.26 28.30 7.69
C GLY A 70 -22.51 28.01 8.52
N PRO A 71 -23.00 29.01 9.27
CA PRO A 71 -24.18 28.84 10.14
C PRO A 71 -25.45 28.49 9.39
N GLU A 72 -25.53 28.81 8.10
CA GLU A 72 -26.67 28.44 7.25
C GLU A 72 -26.76 26.95 6.93
N PHE A 73 -25.67 26.20 7.15
CA PHE A 73 -25.61 24.74 6.95
C PHE A 73 -25.89 23.95 8.23
N ALA A 74 -26.22 24.61 9.34
CA ALA A 74 -26.69 23.94 10.54
C ALA A 74 -27.99 23.16 10.25
N ILE A 75 -28.16 22.02 10.94
CA ILE A 75 -29.24 21.05 10.68
C ILE A 75 -30.63 21.63 10.66
N PHE A 76 -30.90 22.68 11.46
CA PHE A 76 -32.22 23.34 11.54
C PHE A 76 -32.70 23.90 10.20
N LYS A 77 -31.78 24.05 9.22
CA LYS A 77 -32.07 24.58 7.89
C LYS A 77 -32.06 23.51 6.80
N THR A 78 -31.82 22.25 7.17
CA THR A 78 -31.79 21.13 6.22
C THR A 78 -33.18 20.48 6.23
N ALA A 79 -33.92 20.63 5.14
CA ALA A 79 -35.30 20.12 5.01
C ALA A 79 -35.38 18.58 5.13
N ASP A 80 -34.33 17.88 4.70
CA ASP A 80 -34.23 16.43 4.76
C ASP A 80 -32.81 16.03 5.18
N PRO A 81 -32.59 15.66 6.46
CA PRO A 81 -31.27 15.22 6.95
C PRO A 81 -30.69 14.02 6.20
N SER A 82 -31.53 13.16 5.62
CA SER A 82 -31.07 11.98 4.89
C SER A 82 -30.33 12.32 3.60
N LYS A 83 -30.56 13.50 3.05
CA LYS A 83 -29.92 14.03 1.84
C LYS A 83 -28.72 14.94 2.12
N ALA A 84 -28.36 15.13 3.39
CA ALA A 84 -27.22 15.98 3.73
C ALA A 84 -25.92 15.38 3.18
N THR A 85 -25.19 16.15 2.39
CA THR A 85 -23.85 15.81 1.92
C THR A 85 -22.79 16.70 2.57
N ALA A 86 -21.63 16.15 2.89
CA ALA A 86 -20.46 16.91 3.29
C ALA A 86 -19.57 17.27 2.09
N GLU A 87 -19.90 16.78 0.90
CA GLU A 87 -19.14 17.07 -0.30
C GLU A 87 -19.36 18.53 -0.72
N LEU A 88 -18.33 19.35 -0.46
CA LEU A 88 -18.40 20.79 -0.69
C LEU A 88 -18.60 21.12 -2.18
N SER A 89 -18.01 20.34 -3.08
CA SER A 89 -18.21 20.51 -4.53
C SER A 89 -19.67 20.40 -4.96
N SER A 90 -20.44 19.50 -4.36
CA SER A 90 -21.86 19.35 -4.61
C SER A 90 -22.66 20.56 -4.11
N ILE A 91 -22.33 21.06 -2.90
CA ILE A 91 -22.96 22.25 -2.31
C ILE A 91 -22.68 23.49 -3.17
N LEU A 92 -21.43 23.65 -3.64
CA LEU A 92 -21.04 24.80 -4.48
C LEU A 92 -21.64 24.75 -5.89
N LYS A 93 -21.97 23.57 -6.41
CA LYS A 93 -22.71 23.44 -7.67
C LYS A 93 -24.15 23.90 -7.54
N GLU A 94 -24.80 23.60 -6.41
CA GLU A 94 -26.17 24.01 -6.12
C GLU A 94 -26.29 25.51 -5.78
N SER A 95 -25.25 26.09 -5.17
CA SER A 95 -25.22 27.48 -4.70
C SER A 95 -23.87 28.13 -4.98
N PRO A 96 -23.54 28.42 -6.26
CA PRO A 96 -22.24 28.99 -6.63
C PRO A 96 -21.94 30.34 -5.99
N GLU A 97 -22.97 31.14 -5.73
CA GLU A 97 -22.88 32.47 -5.10
C GLU A 97 -22.37 32.41 -3.66
N LYS A 98 -22.51 31.26 -3.00
CA LYS A 98 -22.03 31.04 -1.62
C LYS A 98 -20.56 30.61 -1.54
N ARG A 99 -19.90 30.35 -2.67
CA ARG A 99 -18.53 29.86 -2.69
C ARG A 99 -17.58 30.74 -1.86
N LYS A 100 -17.57 32.03 -2.11
CA LYS A 100 -16.64 32.96 -1.45
C LYS A 100 -16.81 32.94 0.08
N PRO A 101 -17.99 33.19 0.65
CA PRO A 101 -18.18 33.18 2.11
C PRO A 101 -17.90 31.81 2.73
N ILE A 102 -18.22 30.70 2.07
CA ILE A 102 -17.92 29.35 2.57
C ILE A 102 -16.41 29.11 2.64
N MET A 103 -15.67 29.40 1.55
CA MET A 103 -14.23 29.18 1.49
C MET A 103 -13.48 30.08 2.50
N GLU A 104 -13.88 31.34 2.65
CA GLU A 104 -13.30 32.25 3.65
C GLU A 104 -13.56 31.75 5.07
N HIS A 105 -14.79 31.34 5.37
CA HIS A 105 -15.15 30.82 6.68
C HIS A 105 -14.39 29.55 7.03
N LEU A 106 -14.32 28.61 6.09
CA LEU A 106 -13.63 27.33 6.25
C LEU A 106 -12.11 27.54 6.45
N LYS A 107 -11.50 28.40 5.64
CA LYS A 107 -10.09 28.78 5.79
C LYS A 107 -9.80 29.40 7.16
N HIS A 108 -10.68 30.28 7.64
CA HIS A 108 -10.54 30.90 8.96
C HIS A 108 -10.59 29.85 10.08
N LEU A 109 -11.52 28.90 10.06
CA LEU A 109 -11.61 27.84 11.05
C LEU A 109 -10.40 26.91 11.03
N ILE A 110 -9.95 26.51 9.83
CA ILE A 110 -8.73 25.69 9.66
C ILE A 110 -7.53 26.40 10.32
N ASN A 111 -7.27 27.65 9.96
CA ASN A 111 -6.15 28.41 10.53
C ASN A 111 -6.26 28.56 12.05
N GLN A 112 -7.46 28.82 12.55
CA GLN A 112 -7.69 28.97 13.99
C GLN A 112 -7.34 27.70 14.78
N LEU A 113 -7.68 26.53 14.26
CA LEU A 113 -7.35 25.24 14.90
C LEU A 113 -5.87 24.90 14.82
N ILE A 114 -5.22 25.19 13.69
CA ILE A 114 -3.77 25.02 13.54
C ILE A 114 -3.01 25.90 14.53
N GLN A 115 -3.36 27.19 14.62
CA GLN A 115 -2.75 28.12 15.59
C GLN A 115 -2.94 27.68 17.05
N LYS A 116 -4.05 27.02 17.36
CA LYS A 116 -4.31 26.42 18.68
C LYS A 116 -3.61 25.08 18.89
N LYS A 117 -2.80 24.60 17.95
CA LYS A 117 -2.16 23.28 17.96
C LYS A 117 -3.14 22.11 18.08
N MET A 118 -4.35 22.29 17.57
CA MET A 118 -5.41 21.29 17.56
C MET A 118 -5.41 20.52 16.22
N THR A 119 -4.24 20.03 15.82
CA THR A 119 -3.95 19.49 14.48
C THR A 119 -4.31 18.02 14.30
N GLY A 120 -4.64 17.30 15.38
CA GLY A 120 -4.93 15.86 15.35
C GLY A 120 -6.39 15.48 15.10
N PHE A 121 -7.29 16.44 14.87
CA PHE A 121 -8.71 16.14 14.68
C PHE A 121 -9.04 15.66 13.27
N THR A 122 -9.71 14.51 13.18
CA THR A 122 -10.15 13.92 11.92
C THR A 122 -11.10 14.85 11.17
N MET A 123 -11.97 15.56 11.88
CA MET A 123 -12.88 16.54 11.30
C MET A 123 -12.14 17.73 10.66
N LEU A 124 -11.02 18.17 11.25
CA LEU A 124 -10.14 19.17 10.63
C LEU A 124 -9.55 18.65 9.31
N HIS A 125 -9.07 17.41 9.31
CA HIS A 125 -8.49 16.80 8.10
C HIS A 125 -9.52 16.65 6.97
N ASP A 126 -10.75 16.28 7.30
CA ASP A 126 -11.85 16.21 6.34
C ASP A 126 -12.18 17.61 5.79
N ALA A 127 -12.24 18.62 6.65
CA ALA A 127 -12.48 20.00 6.26
C ALA A 127 -11.37 20.56 5.35
N MET A 128 -10.09 20.26 5.67
CA MET A 128 -8.94 20.64 4.85
C MET A 128 -9.00 19.99 3.47
N LEU A 129 -9.38 18.70 3.39
CA LEU A 129 -9.55 18.03 2.11
C LEU A 129 -10.65 18.68 1.28
N GLN A 130 -11.82 18.94 1.88
CA GLN A 130 -12.94 19.62 1.20
C GLN A 130 -12.54 21.02 0.70
N TYR A 131 -11.79 21.77 1.50
CA TYR A 131 -11.26 23.05 1.09
C TYR A 131 -10.33 22.90 -0.13
N PHE A 132 -9.32 22.06 -0.04
CA PHE A 132 -8.30 21.92 -1.09
C PHE A 132 -8.88 21.43 -2.42
N LEU A 133 -9.79 20.47 -2.39
CA LEU A 133 -10.45 19.94 -3.59
C LEU A 133 -11.32 21.00 -4.31
N ASN A 134 -11.69 22.09 -3.63
CA ASN A 134 -12.49 23.18 -4.19
C ASN A 134 -11.67 24.47 -4.46
N THR A 135 -10.35 24.42 -4.31
CA THR A 135 -9.45 25.45 -4.83
C THR A 135 -9.09 25.16 -6.29
N THR A 136 -8.71 26.20 -7.02
CA THR A 136 -8.21 26.04 -8.39
C THR A 136 -6.69 26.04 -8.37
N PRO A 137 -6.01 25.01 -8.91
CA PRO A 137 -4.55 24.97 -8.99
C PRO A 137 -3.97 26.22 -9.65
N GLY A 138 -2.86 26.75 -9.09
CA GLY A 138 -2.20 27.94 -9.61
C GLY A 138 -2.83 29.27 -9.18
N THR A 139 -3.91 29.26 -8.39
CA THR A 139 -4.49 30.49 -7.81
C THR A 139 -3.85 30.83 -6.47
N GLU A 140 -3.95 32.09 -6.05
CA GLU A 140 -3.52 32.57 -4.73
C GLU A 140 -4.19 31.78 -3.58
N GLU A 141 -5.46 31.37 -3.76
CA GLU A 141 -6.21 30.58 -2.79
C GLU A 141 -5.54 29.20 -2.58
N ALA A 142 -5.17 28.50 -3.65
CA ALA A 142 -4.46 27.23 -3.57
C ALA A 142 -3.04 27.38 -3.02
N SER A 143 -2.29 28.40 -3.47
CA SER A 143 -0.93 28.67 -2.99
C SER A 143 -0.89 28.99 -1.50
N SER A 144 -1.82 29.84 -1.02
CA SER A 144 -1.91 30.16 0.40
C SER A 144 -2.34 28.97 1.28
N PHE A 145 -3.06 28.00 0.73
CA PHE A 145 -3.36 26.75 1.43
C PHE A 145 -2.13 25.82 1.50
N LEU A 146 -1.36 25.74 0.42
CA LEU A 146 -0.11 24.97 0.42
C LEU A 146 0.91 25.54 1.42
N GLU A 147 0.99 26.87 1.56
CA GLU A 147 1.83 27.53 2.58
C GLU A 147 1.50 27.10 4.01
N ILE A 148 0.20 26.86 4.32
CA ILE A 148 -0.22 26.36 5.64
C ILE A 148 0.33 24.94 5.92
N ILE A 149 0.49 24.13 4.89
CA ILE A 149 0.93 22.73 5.01
C ILE A 149 2.45 22.60 4.85
N THR A 150 3.11 23.56 4.18
CA THR A 150 4.53 23.47 3.87
C THR A 150 5.36 24.08 4.99
N PRO A 151 6.21 23.29 5.71
CA PRO A 151 7.03 23.82 6.79
C PRO A 151 7.97 24.92 6.32
N THR A 152 8.11 25.94 7.11
CA THR A 152 9.05 27.04 6.85
C THR A 152 10.50 26.57 7.03
N PRO A 153 11.45 26.90 6.14
CA PRO A 153 12.84 26.50 6.32
C PRO A 153 13.43 27.14 7.57
N ALA A 154 13.94 26.35 8.50
CA ALA A 154 14.70 26.88 9.64
C ALA A 154 15.92 27.67 9.15
N SER A 155 16.00 28.95 9.48
CA SER A 155 17.03 29.87 8.97
C SER A 155 18.39 29.75 9.69
N ASN A 156 18.48 29.14 10.89
CA ASN A 156 19.71 29.00 11.67
C ASN A 156 19.82 27.66 12.41
N LYS A 157 21.06 27.23 12.71
CA LYS A 157 21.37 25.99 13.43
C LYS A 157 20.81 25.93 14.86
N GLU A 158 20.63 27.07 15.51
CA GLU A 158 20.08 27.18 16.87
C GLU A 158 18.55 27.00 16.90
N GLN A 159 17.87 27.23 15.78
CA GLN A 159 16.43 27.01 15.62
C GLN A 159 16.07 25.55 15.25
N LYS A 160 17.04 24.64 15.09
CA LYS A 160 16.77 23.26 14.69
C LYS A 160 16.07 22.43 15.77
N GLU A 161 16.35 22.66 17.04
CA GLU A 161 15.69 21.96 18.16
C GLU A 161 14.29 22.54 18.43
N GLU A 162 14.05 23.82 18.08
CA GLU A 162 12.72 24.43 18.12
C GLU A 162 11.88 24.08 16.88
N ALA A 163 12.52 23.83 15.73
CA ALA A 163 11.83 23.52 14.47
C ALA A 163 11.07 22.18 14.51
N ASP A 164 11.48 21.23 15.35
CA ASP A 164 10.74 19.94 15.49
C ASP A 164 9.38 20.12 16.21
N ASN A 165 9.14 21.29 16.82
CA ASN A 165 7.88 21.67 17.49
C ASN A 165 7.06 22.71 16.72
N GLU A 166 7.37 22.97 15.45
CA GLU A 166 6.58 23.88 14.64
C GLU A 166 5.18 23.30 14.36
N PRO A 167 4.11 24.14 14.45
CA PRO A 167 2.73 23.68 14.25
C PRO A 167 2.49 23.00 12.89
N GLU A 168 3.22 23.39 11.85
CA GLU A 168 3.14 22.83 10.52
C GLU A 168 3.68 21.40 10.45
N ILE A 169 4.74 21.08 11.21
CA ILE A 169 5.31 19.72 11.29
C ILE A 169 4.35 18.80 12.03
N ASP A 170 3.78 19.25 13.16
CA ASP A 170 2.75 18.50 13.87
C ASP A 170 1.53 18.26 13.01
N LEU A 171 1.10 19.26 12.24
CA LEU A 171 -0.01 19.12 11.30
C LEU A 171 0.27 18.04 10.25
N LEU A 172 1.43 18.09 9.58
CA LEU A 172 1.80 17.11 8.56
C LEU A 172 1.84 15.69 9.12
N LYS A 173 2.47 15.51 10.29
CA LYS A 173 2.53 14.21 10.97
C LYS A 173 1.13 13.68 11.26
N ASN A 174 0.22 14.50 11.79
CA ASN A 174 -1.15 14.10 12.08
C ASN A 174 -1.98 13.81 10.81
N LEU A 175 -1.84 14.64 9.77
CA LEU A 175 -2.53 14.45 8.49
C LEU A 175 -2.25 13.09 7.87
N ALA A 176 -1.00 12.64 7.87
CA ALA A 176 -0.59 11.43 7.18
C ALA A 176 -1.33 10.16 7.65
N PHE A 177 -1.76 10.11 8.91
CA PHE A 177 -2.39 8.93 9.52
C PHE A 177 -3.92 8.87 9.40
N THR A 178 -4.53 9.81 8.68
CA THR A 178 -5.98 9.77 8.41
C THR A 178 -6.26 9.67 6.91
N SER A 179 -7.43 9.14 6.55
CA SER A 179 -7.77 8.93 5.13
C SER A 179 -7.82 10.24 4.34
N SER A 180 -8.47 11.27 4.88
CA SER A 180 -8.55 12.59 4.24
C SER A 180 -7.25 13.36 4.34
N GLY A 181 -6.59 13.30 5.51
CA GLY A 181 -5.32 14.00 5.73
C GLY A 181 -4.21 13.46 4.83
N SER A 182 -4.05 12.14 4.71
CA SER A 182 -3.06 11.55 3.79
C SER A 182 -3.31 11.99 2.35
N ARG A 183 -4.57 12.10 1.92
CA ARG A 183 -4.90 12.63 0.59
C ARG A 183 -4.53 14.11 0.44
N VAL A 184 -4.75 14.93 1.48
CA VAL A 184 -4.28 16.34 1.48
C VAL A 184 -2.78 16.41 1.28
N VAL A 185 -2.00 15.58 2.02
CA VAL A 185 -0.54 15.55 1.88
C VAL A 185 -0.12 15.05 0.49
N CYS A 186 -0.76 14.00 -0.05
CA CYS A 186 -0.49 13.52 -1.41
C CYS A 186 -0.73 14.60 -2.46
N LEU A 187 -1.84 15.32 -2.38
CA LEU A 187 -2.13 16.44 -3.29
C LEU A 187 -1.14 17.60 -3.10
N ALA A 188 -0.79 17.93 -1.84
CA ALA A 188 0.21 18.94 -1.56
C ALA A 188 1.56 18.59 -2.19
N LEU A 189 2.06 17.36 -1.99
CA LEU A 189 3.28 16.86 -2.64
C LEU A 189 3.20 16.96 -4.16
N THR A 190 2.03 16.67 -4.73
CA THR A 190 1.86 16.62 -6.19
C THR A 190 1.85 18.01 -6.82
N TYR A 191 1.21 19.01 -6.17
CA TYR A 191 1.15 20.39 -6.64
C TYR A 191 2.38 21.23 -6.29
N SER A 192 3.14 20.83 -5.26
CA SER A 192 4.28 21.58 -4.75
C SER A 192 5.48 21.59 -5.71
N SER A 193 6.30 22.65 -5.58
CA SER A 193 7.62 22.73 -6.21
C SER A 193 8.60 21.70 -5.62
N ALA A 194 9.72 21.45 -6.34
CA ALA A 194 10.75 20.54 -5.86
C ALA A 194 11.31 20.92 -4.48
N LYS A 195 11.37 22.23 -4.16
CA LYS A 195 11.83 22.73 -2.86
C LYS A 195 10.82 22.39 -1.75
N GLU A 196 9.55 22.65 -1.97
CA GLU A 196 8.46 22.38 -1.01
C GLU A 196 8.29 20.88 -0.77
N ARG A 197 8.35 20.04 -1.81
CA ARG A 197 8.36 18.57 -1.68
C ARG A 197 9.43 18.10 -0.69
N LYS A 198 10.65 18.66 -0.80
CA LYS A 198 11.76 18.33 0.12
C LYS A 198 11.44 18.74 1.56
N GLN A 199 10.80 19.88 1.76
CA GLN A 199 10.39 20.34 3.09
C GLN A 199 9.32 19.44 3.69
N ILE A 200 8.29 19.08 2.91
CA ILE A 200 7.21 18.17 3.33
C ILE A 200 7.79 16.80 3.74
N ILE A 201 8.66 16.20 2.93
CA ILE A 201 9.24 14.87 3.28
C ILE A 201 10.17 14.96 4.49
N ARG A 202 10.89 16.07 4.67
CA ARG A 202 11.70 16.29 5.89
C ARG A 202 10.88 16.30 7.18
N ALA A 203 9.65 16.80 7.14
CA ALA A 203 8.76 16.80 8.29
C ALA A 203 8.42 15.40 8.80
N TYR A 204 8.55 14.39 7.94
CA TYR A 204 8.33 12.98 8.29
C TYR A 204 9.59 12.25 8.77
N LYS A 205 10.72 12.94 8.93
CA LYS A 205 11.90 12.34 9.51
C LYS A 205 11.57 11.69 10.86
N ASP A 206 12.14 10.52 11.12
CA ASP A 206 11.88 9.66 12.29
C ASP A 206 10.43 9.09 12.36
N THR A 207 9.65 9.20 11.26
CA THR A 207 8.29 8.67 11.14
C THR A 207 8.04 7.84 9.86
N ILE A 208 9.05 7.69 9.01
CA ILE A 208 8.92 6.99 7.71
C ILE A 208 8.51 5.52 7.90
N GLU A 209 9.07 4.85 8.89
CA GLU A 209 8.71 3.46 9.21
C GLU A 209 7.24 3.37 9.64
N ALA A 210 6.77 4.26 10.52
CA ALA A 210 5.38 4.32 10.92
C ALA A 210 4.44 4.57 9.73
N LEU A 211 4.82 5.45 8.79
CA LEU A 211 4.07 5.69 7.56
C LEU A 211 3.96 4.43 6.70
N ALA A 212 5.04 3.66 6.57
CA ALA A 212 5.04 2.46 5.74
C ALA A 212 4.07 1.38 6.24
N PHE A 213 3.92 1.23 7.54
CA PHE A 213 3.03 0.24 8.15
C PHE A 213 1.58 0.73 8.30
N ASP A 214 1.32 2.04 8.21
CA ASP A 214 -0.02 2.62 8.39
C ASP A 214 -0.88 2.51 7.11
N PRO A 215 -2.17 2.17 7.23
CA PRO A 215 -3.08 2.01 6.08
C PRO A 215 -3.36 3.31 5.33
N ASN A 216 -3.02 4.47 5.86
CA ASN A 216 -3.15 5.77 5.20
C ASN A 216 -1.77 6.37 4.88
N GLY A 217 -0.83 6.26 5.83
CA GLY A 217 0.51 6.85 5.75
C GLY A 217 1.33 6.38 4.56
N HIS A 218 1.27 5.10 4.20
CA HIS A 218 2.01 4.56 3.05
C HIS A 218 1.75 5.33 1.75
N ARG A 219 0.55 5.90 1.57
CA ARG A 219 0.17 6.69 0.38
C ARG A 219 1.07 7.90 0.16
N VAL A 220 1.52 8.51 1.26
CA VAL A 220 2.46 9.64 1.21
C VAL A 220 3.79 9.19 0.60
N LEU A 221 4.29 8.00 0.98
CA LEU A 221 5.51 7.43 0.42
C LEU A 221 5.36 7.10 -1.06
N LEU A 222 4.27 6.43 -1.46
CA LEU A 222 4.01 6.09 -2.86
C LEU A 222 3.91 7.36 -3.73
N THR A 223 3.21 8.38 -3.22
CA THR A 223 3.12 9.66 -3.93
C THR A 223 4.50 10.33 -4.07
N ALA A 224 5.32 10.30 -3.01
CA ALA A 224 6.67 10.84 -3.09
C ALA A 224 7.50 10.13 -4.16
N TYR A 225 7.40 8.80 -4.27
CA TYR A 225 8.07 8.04 -5.33
C TYR A 225 7.65 8.48 -6.74
N ASP A 226 6.40 8.88 -6.90
CA ASP A 226 5.85 9.29 -8.19
C ASP A 226 6.19 10.73 -8.60
N VAL A 227 6.42 11.64 -7.64
CA VAL A 227 6.52 13.07 -7.95
C VAL A 227 7.90 13.69 -7.77
N PHE A 228 8.81 13.03 -7.03
CA PHE A 228 10.15 13.57 -6.82
C PHE A 228 11.04 13.40 -8.06
N ASP A 229 11.66 14.49 -8.49
CA ASP A 229 12.65 14.46 -9.57
C ASP A 229 14.06 14.12 -9.06
N ASP A 230 14.39 14.48 -7.81
CA ASP A 230 15.66 14.13 -7.16
C ASP A 230 15.52 12.80 -6.39
N THR A 231 15.56 11.71 -7.15
CA THR A 231 15.43 10.34 -6.63
C THR A 231 16.55 9.93 -5.66
N ARG A 232 17.77 10.47 -5.84
CA ARG A 232 18.89 10.22 -4.92
C ARG A 232 18.59 10.79 -3.53
N GLN A 233 18.12 12.03 -3.48
CA GLN A 233 17.73 12.64 -2.22
C GLN A 233 16.53 11.93 -1.59
N LEU A 234 15.55 11.54 -2.40
CA LEU A 234 14.38 10.79 -1.93
C LEU A 234 14.79 9.45 -1.31
N SER A 235 15.62 8.68 -2.01
CA SER A 235 16.16 7.40 -1.51
C SER A 235 16.90 7.59 -0.19
N THR A 236 17.72 8.64 -0.07
CA THR A 236 18.43 8.94 1.18
C THR A 236 17.47 9.29 2.32
N SER A 237 16.40 10.03 2.04
CA SER A 237 15.45 10.47 3.06
C SER A 237 14.49 9.38 3.49
N ILE A 238 14.08 8.48 2.58
CA ILE A 238 13.09 7.45 2.86
C ILE A 238 13.74 6.08 3.10
N PHE A 239 14.54 5.58 2.15
CA PHE A 239 15.05 4.21 2.26
C PHE A 239 16.08 4.04 3.37
N ASN A 240 16.94 5.06 3.63
CA ASN A 240 17.89 4.96 4.73
C ASN A 240 17.21 4.88 6.10
N GLU A 241 16.05 5.51 6.27
CA GLU A 241 15.29 5.42 7.51
C GLU A 241 14.48 4.12 7.56
N LEU A 242 13.87 3.76 6.44
CA LEU A 242 12.99 2.59 6.34
C LEU A 242 13.74 1.27 6.50
N ILE A 243 14.88 1.10 5.83
CA ILE A 243 15.63 -0.17 5.79
C ILE A 243 17.07 -0.07 6.31
N GLY A 244 17.59 1.15 6.60
CA GLY A 244 18.97 1.36 6.99
C GLY A 244 19.90 1.65 5.80
N LYS A 245 21.14 2.07 6.11
CA LYS A 245 22.13 2.49 5.10
C LYS A 245 23.10 1.39 4.70
N ASP A 246 23.46 0.56 5.66
CA ASP A 246 24.54 -0.41 5.52
C ASP A 246 23.98 -1.82 5.40
N ALA A 247 24.58 -2.61 4.52
CA ALA A 247 24.27 -4.01 4.39
C ALA A 247 24.55 -4.74 5.72
N SER A 248 23.52 -5.20 6.40
CA SER A 248 23.60 -5.81 7.71
C SER A 248 22.41 -6.75 7.96
N GLU A 249 22.53 -7.63 8.93
CA GLU A 249 21.43 -8.49 9.37
C GLU A 249 20.22 -7.65 9.81
N ALA A 250 20.45 -6.50 10.45
CA ALA A 250 19.38 -5.57 10.84
C ALA A 250 18.63 -5.00 9.63
N GLN A 251 19.34 -4.68 8.53
CA GLN A 251 18.71 -4.26 7.27
C GLN A 251 17.86 -5.38 6.67
N GLN A 252 18.41 -6.59 6.60
CA GLN A 252 17.71 -7.78 6.08
C GLN A 252 16.45 -8.07 6.89
N GLN A 253 16.51 -7.94 8.22
CA GLN A 253 15.36 -8.12 9.09
C GLN A 253 14.26 -7.08 8.82
N LYS A 254 14.62 -5.80 8.68
CA LYS A 254 13.66 -4.73 8.33
C LYS A 254 13.00 -4.97 6.96
N VAL A 255 13.77 -5.37 5.97
CA VAL A 255 13.23 -5.71 4.63
C VAL A 255 12.29 -6.91 4.72
N LEU A 256 12.64 -7.95 5.51
CA LEU A 256 11.79 -9.12 5.74
C LEU A 256 10.47 -8.74 6.41
N GLU A 257 10.50 -7.89 7.43
CA GLU A 257 9.30 -7.39 8.10
C GLU A 257 8.38 -6.62 7.15
N LEU A 258 8.95 -5.70 6.37
CA LEU A 258 8.21 -4.97 5.34
C LEU A 258 7.62 -5.93 4.29
N ALA A 259 8.43 -6.84 3.75
CA ALA A 259 8.01 -7.79 2.71
C ALA A 259 6.87 -8.70 3.18
N SER A 260 6.82 -9.03 4.48
CA SER A 260 5.83 -9.91 5.10
C SER A 260 4.58 -9.18 5.59
N HIS A 261 4.58 -7.84 5.63
CA HIS A 261 3.46 -7.05 6.14
C HIS A 261 2.52 -6.60 5.02
N GLY A 262 1.20 -6.65 5.28
CA GLY A 262 0.18 -6.31 4.28
C GLY A 262 0.31 -4.92 3.67
N THR A 263 0.62 -3.90 4.49
CA THR A 263 0.82 -2.51 4.05
C THR A 263 2.29 -2.22 3.82
N GLY A 264 3.19 -2.61 4.75
CA GLY A 264 4.62 -2.29 4.69
C GLY A 264 5.29 -2.70 3.37
N ARG A 265 4.87 -3.84 2.80
CA ARG A 265 5.39 -4.32 1.50
C ARG A 265 5.17 -3.31 0.35
N LEU A 266 4.15 -2.45 0.45
CA LEU A 266 3.87 -1.46 -0.59
C LEU A 266 5.03 -0.46 -0.74
N ALA A 267 5.62 -0.04 0.38
CA ALA A 267 6.72 0.92 0.40
C ALA A 267 7.99 0.41 -0.33
N ILE A 268 8.21 -0.90 -0.35
CA ILE A 268 9.39 -1.51 -1.02
C ILE A 268 9.05 -2.14 -2.37
N LEU A 269 7.81 -2.60 -2.60
CA LEU A 269 7.42 -3.27 -3.83
C LEU A 269 6.86 -2.33 -4.91
N TYR A 270 6.33 -1.17 -4.53
CA TYR A 270 5.77 -0.24 -5.50
C TYR A 270 6.77 0.19 -6.59
N PRO A 271 8.05 0.46 -6.30
CA PRO A 271 9.04 0.73 -7.36
C PRO A 271 9.21 -0.43 -8.35
N PHE A 272 9.11 -1.68 -7.90
CA PHE A 272 9.25 -2.87 -8.76
C PHE A 272 7.99 -3.19 -9.56
N ALA A 273 6.83 -3.15 -8.92
CA ALA A 273 5.56 -3.61 -9.47
C ALA A 273 4.67 -2.49 -10.03
N GLY A 274 4.94 -1.24 -9.66
CA GLY A 274 4.14 -0.09 -10.08
C GLY A 274 2.67 -0.22 -9.67
N THR A 275 1.77 0.07 -10.59
CA THR A 275 0.31 0.03 -10.40
C THR A 275 -0.31 -1.36 -10.66
N ALA A 276 0.43 -2.43 -10.35
CA ALA A 276 -0.08 -3.79 -10.53
C ALA A 276 -1.32 -4.04 -9.65
N LYS A 277 -2.40 -4.55 -10.23
CA LYS A 277 -3.69 -4.82 -9.53
C LYS A 277 -3.58 -5.80 -8.37
N TRP A 278 -2.60 -6.67 -8.37
CA TRP A 278 -2.37 -7.60 -7.26
C TRP A 278 -1.69 -6.91 -6.06
N LEU A 279 -1.00 -5.77 -6.30
CA LEU A 279 -0.34 -4.98 -5.25
C LEU A 279 -1.29 -3.95 -4.64
N LEU A 280 -2.05 -3.27 -5.49
CA LEU A 280 -2.90 -2.13 -5.12
C LEU A 280 -4.38 -2.41 -5.44
N PRO A 281 -5.31 -2.19 -4.51
CA PRO A 281 -6.73 -2.26 -4.77
C PRO A 281 -7.18 -1.12 -5.69
N ASP A 282 -8.33 -1.28 -6.36
CA ASP A 282 -8.87 -0.30 -7.31
C ASP A 282 -9.04 1.10 -6.70
N THR A 283 -9.37 1.19 -5.41
CA THR A 283 -9.50 2.47 -4.69
C THR A 283 -8.18 3.23 -4.58
N GLU A 284 -7.06 2.54 -4.44
CA GLU A 284 -5.73 3.15 -4.43
C GLU A 284 -5.29 3.52 -5.84
N LEU A 285 -5.61 2.69 -6.84
CA LEU A 285 -5.27 2.98 -8.24
C LEU A 285 -5.91 4.29 -8.71
N VAL A 286 -7.17 4.55 -8.37
CA VAL A 286 -7.85 5.82 -8.71
C VAL A 286 -7.09 7.04 -8.13
N ARG A 287 -6.61 6.93 -6.89
CA ARG A 287 -5.84 8.02 -6.25
C ARG A 287 -4.48 8.23 -6.92
N ILE A 288 -3.80 7.16 -7.26
CA ILE A 288 -2.51 7.22 -7.97
C ILE A 288 -2.69 7.78 -9.37
N GLU A 289 -3.77 7.44 -10.08
CA GLU A 289 -4.09 8.03 -11.38
C GLU A 289 -4.33 9.55 -11.30
N GLU A 290 -4.95 10.04 -10.21
CA GLU A 290 -5.07 11.47 -9.94
C GLU A 290 -3.69 12.12 -9.80
N VAL A 291 -2.79 11.52 -9.02
CA VAL A 291 -1.40 11.97 -8.87
C VAL A 291 -0.67 11.96 -10.22
N HIS A 292 -0.82 10.90 -11.01
CA HIS A 292 -0.18 10.78 -12.32
C HIS A 292 -0.60 11.88 -13.30
N LYS A 293 -1.88 12.23 -13.34
CA LYS A 293 -2.39 13.32 -14.18
C LYS A 293 -1.80 14.68 -13.78
N ILE A 294 -1.71 14.95 -12.49
CA ILE A 294 -1.19 16.23 -11.99
C ILE A 294 0.33 16.32 -12.21
N ARG A 295 1.08 15.23 -11.96
CA ARG A 295 2.53 15.23 -12.12
C ARG A 295 3.00 15.49 -13.54
N GLU A 296 2.19 15.25 -14.58
CA GLU A 296 2.50 15.57 -15.96
C GLU A 296 2.87 17.05 -16.13
N THR A 297 2.32 17.93 -15.31
CA THR A 297 2.58 19.37 -15.33
C THR A 297 3.51 19.86 -14.23
N THR A 298 3.70 19.10 -13.16
CA THR A 298 4.43 19.53 -11.94
C THR A 298 5.77 18.81 -11.73
N SER A 299 6.04 17.74 -12.46
CA SER A 299 7.28 16.98 -12.39
C SER A 299 7.99 16.99 -13.74
N LYS A 300 9.33 17.06 -13.73
CA LYS A 300 10.17 17.15 -14.93
C LYS A 300 10.78 15.83 -15.34
N LYS A 301 11.06 14.94 -14.35
CA LYS A 301 11.69 13.65 -14.61
C LYS A 301 10.68 12.67 -15.23
N GLU A 302 11.12 11.97 -16.27
CA GLU A 302 10.35 10.93 -16.92
C GLU A 302 9.99 9.82 -15.92
N PRO A 303 8.71 9.33 -15.88
CA PRO A 303 8.23 8.39 -14.88
C PRO A 303 9.01 7.08 -14.80
N GLU A 304 9.35 6.47 -15.93
CA GLU A 304 10.07 5.20 -15.95
C GLU A 304 11.51 5.35 -15.47
N THR A 305 12.19 6.44 -15.87
CA THR A 305 13.54 6.78 -15.38
C THR A 305 13.54 6.92 -13.86
N ARG A 306 12.54 7.63 -13.31
CA ARG A 306 12.38 7.78 -11.86
C ARG A 306 12.20 6.43 -11.18
N ARG A 307 11.32 5.59 -11.70
CA ARG A 307 11.03 4.26 -11.18
C ARG A 307 12.29 3.39 -11.15
N LEU A 308 13.03 3.33 -12.25
CA LEU A 308 14.26 2.52 -12.34
C LEU A 308 15.35 2.99 -11.38
N GLU A 309 15.52 4.30 -11.17
CA GLU A 309 16.47 4.81 -10.18
C GLU A 309 16.10 4.42 -8.75
N LEU A 310 14.81 4.38 -8.39
CA LEU A 310 14.34 3.89 -7.09
C LEU A 310 14.55 2.38 -6.95
N VAL A 311 14.24 1.60 -7.99
CA VAL A 311 14.53 0.17 -8.05
C VAL A 311 16.01 -0.09 -7.79
N LYS A 312 16.89 0.64 -8.48
CA LYS A 312 18.33 0.53 -8.30
C LYS A 312 18.77 0.77 -6.87
N SER A 313 18.17 1.76 -6.21
CA SER A 313 18.48 2.09 -4.81
C SER A 313 18.05 1.01 -3.81
N LEU A 314 17.04 0.19 -4.14
CA LEU A 314 16.52 -0.89 -3.30
C LEU A 314 17.11 -2.27 -3.64
N SER A 315 17.65 -2.44 -4.85
CA SER A 315 18.00 -3.75 -5.40
C SER A 315 18.96 -4.56 -4.51
N SER A 316 20.04 -3.96 -4.04
CA SER A 316 21.02 -4.68 -3.20
C SER A 316 20.40 -5.20 -1.91
N ALA A 317 19.75 -4.31 -1.12
CA ALA A 317 19.14 -4.70 0.15
C ALA A 317 18.07 -5.79 -0.02
N CYS A 318 17.26 -5.71 -1.08
CA CYS A 318 16.25 -6.71 -1.37
C CYS A 318 16.85 -8.06 -1.81
N LEU A 319 17.89 -8.04 -2.64
CA LEU A 319 18.58 -9.27 -3.09
C LEU A 319 19.33 -9.94 -1.93
N ASP A 320 20.01 -9.17 -1.08
CA ASP A 320 20.71 -9.67 0.11
C ASP A 320 19.72 -10.32 1.10
N THR A 321 18.54 -9.73 1.25
CA THR A 321 17.46 -10.31 2.07
C THR A 321 16.93 -11.61 1.48
N ILE A 322 16.71 -11.70 0.17
CA ILE A 322 16.31 -12.98 -0.46
C ILE A 322 17.40 -14.03 -0.28
N ALA A 323 18.67 -13.65 -0.46
CA ALA A 323 19.80 -14.56 -0.32
C ALA A 323 19.91 -15.15 1.10
N SER A 324 19.60 -14.38 2.14
CA SER A 324 19.73 -14.80 3.53
C SER A 324 18.43 -15.34 4.16
N GLN A 325 17.25 -14.95 3.66
CA GLN A 325 15.94 -15.20 4.30
C GLN A 325 14.94 -15.91 3.37
N ALA A 326 15.43 -16.64 2.34
CA ALA A 326 14.55 -17.31 1.36
C ALA A 326 13.51 -18.22 2.02
N GLU A 327 13.90 -19.04 3.00
CA GLU A 327 13.01 -19.95 3.70
C GLU A 327 11.87 -19.21 4.40
N SER A 328 12.18 -18.14 5.14
CA SER A 328 11.18 -17.32 5.84
C SER A 328 10.21 -16.66 4.87
N LEU A 329 10.70 -16.13 3.74
CA LEU A 329 9.90 -15.51 2.71
C LEU A 329 8.96 -16.50 2.01
N LEU A 330 9.39 -17.74 1.80
CA LEU A 330 8.59 -18.80 1.17
C LEU A 330 7.35 -19.21 1.97
N GLN A 331 7.31 -18.94 3.29
CA GLN A 331 6.19 -19.29 4.15
C GLN A 331 4.95 -18.45 3.94
N SER A 332 5.04 -17.32 3.20
CA SER A 332 3.93 -16.40 3.01
C SER A 332 3.68 -16.04 1.54
N SER A 333 2.43 -15.72 1.22
CA SER A 333 2.09 -15.24 -0.12
C SER A 333 2.75 -13.90 -0.43
N PHE A 334 2.94 -13.04 0.56
CA PHE A 334 3.61 -11.75 0.40
C PHE A 334 5.10 -11.92 0.14
N GLY A 335 5.77 -12.81 0.89
CA GLY A 335 7.16 -13.13 0.66
C GLY A 335 7.42 -13.74 -0.71
N CYS A 336 6.57 -14.66 -1.18
CA CYS A 336 6.67 -15.21 -2.54
C CYS A 336 6.45 -14.13 -3.63
N GLN A 337 5.55 -13.18 -3.42
CA GLN A 337 5.38 -12.02 -4.31
C GLN A 337 6.63 -11.14 -4.31
N PHE A 338 7.18 -10.87 -3.13
CA PHE A 338 8.41 -10.10 -2.98
C PHE A 338 9.57 -10.75 -3.75
N ILE A 339 9.82 -12.04 -3.56
CA ILE A 339 10.83 -12.79 -4.31
C ILE A 339 10.63 -12.63 -5.82
N SER A 340 9.42 -12.86 -6.31
CA SER A 340 9.12 -12.77 -7.75
C SER A 340 9.42 -11.39 -8.32
N GLU A 341 8.91 -10.32 -7.69
CA GLU A 341 9.03 -8.98 -8.24
C GLU A 341 10.45 -8.43 -8.13
N VAL A 342 11.15 -8.74 -7.03
CA VAL A 342 12.55 -8.33 -6.86
C VAL A 342 13.44 -9.04 -7.86
N LEU A 343 13.36 -10.37 -8.00
CA LEU A 343 14.20 -11.12 -8.94
C LEU A 343 13.92 -10.76 -10.40
N LEU A 344 12.69 -10.44 -10.75
CA LEU A 344 12.33 -9.99 -12.10
C LEU A 344 12.69 -8.53 -12.38
N GLY A 345 12.73 -7.67 -11.35
CA GLY A 345 12.84 -6.22 -11.55
C GLY A 345 14.14 -5.58 -11.07
N SER A 346 14.92 -6.24 -10.19
CA SER A 346 16.16 -5.66 -9.63
C SER A 346 17.28 -5.57 -10.65
N GLU A 347 18.16 -4.61 -10.42
CA GLU A 347 19.50 -4.54 -11.03
C GLU A 347 20.54 -5.27 -10.17
N GLY A 348 21.66 -5.66 -10.77
CA GLY A 348 22.80 -6.29 -10.10
C GLY A 348 22.83 -7.81 -10.20
N ASP A 349 23.76 -8.42 -9.45
CA ASP A 349 23.95 -9.88 -9.42
C ASP A 349 22.86 -10.55 -8.57
N LYS A 350 22.12 -11.45 -9.19
CA LYS A 350 21.02 -12.21 -8.60
C LYS A 350 21.41 -13.65 -8.22
N SER A 351 22.64 -14.05 -8.52
CA SER A 351 23.07 -15.46 -8.46
C SER A 351 22.87 -16.08 -7.09
N GLN A 352 23.26 -15.37 -6.03
CA GLN A 352 23.11 -15.84 -4.65
C GLN A 352 21.65 -15.95 -4.24
N ALA A 353 20.83 -14.93 -4.55
CA ALA A 353 19.40 -14.94 -4.25
C ALA A 353 18.65 -16.06 -4.98
N LEU A 354 18.95 -16.29 -6.27
CA LEU A 354 18.39 -17.38 -7.06
C LEU A 354 18.80 -18.75 -6.49
N ALA A 355 20.07 -18.92 -6.11
CA ALA A 355 20.58 -20.16 -5.51
C ALA A 355 19.88 -20.45 -4.16
N SER A 356 19.71 -19.43 -3.30
CA SER A 356 19.04 -19.58 -2.00
C SER A 356 17.55 -19.93 -2.16
N VAL A 357 16.85 -19.33 -3.13
CA VAL A 357 15.45 -19.70 -3.42
C VAL A 357 15.35 -21.13 -3.94
N ALA A 358 16.27 -21.57 -4.80
CA ALA A 358 16.30 -22.95 -5.31
C ALA A 358 16.60 -23.96 -4.20
N GLU A 359 17.52 -23.63 -3.28
CA GLU A 359 17.85 -24.45 -2.11
C GLU A 359 16.68 -24.57 -1.14
N ALA A 360 16.02 -23.44 -0.81
CA ALA A 360 14.86 -23.42 0.06
C ALA A 360 13.62 -24.15 -0.53
N ALA A 361 13.64 -24.41 -1.84
CA ALA A 361 12.61 -25.19 -2.54
C ALA A 361 13.06 -26.64 -2.80
N ALA A 362 14.24 -27.03 -2.32
CA ALA A 362 14.72 -28.42 -2.40
C ALA A 362 14.01 -29.32 -1.36
N GLY A 363 14.22 -30.62 -1.46
CA GLY A 363 13.63 -31.61 -0.55
C GLY A 363 12.45 -32.37 -1.17
N ASP A 364 11.75 -33.16 -0.34
CA ASP A 364 10.61 -33.96 -0.80
C ASP A 364 9.35 -33.08 -0.92
N PRO A 365 8.80 -32.93 -2.13
CA PRO A 365 7.59 -32.13 -2.35
C PRO A 365 6.33 -32.65 -1.63
N LYS A 366 6.39 -33.84 -1.04
CA LYS A 366 5.28 -34.44 -0.30
C LYS A 366 5.31 -34.10 1.19
N GLU A 367 6.40 -33.57 1.69
CA GLU A 367 6.50 -33.13 3.08
C GLU A 367 5.55 -31.96 3.36
N GLU A 368 4.94 -31.99 4.55
CA GLU A 368 4.03 -30.94 4.98
C GLU A 368 4.77 -29.60 5.10
N GLY A 369 4.16 -28.54 4.56
CA GLY A 369 4.78 -27.21 4.52
C GLY A 369 5.75 -26.97 3.36
N HIS A 370 6.05 -27.99 2.54
CA HIS A 370 6.93 -27.80 1.38
C HIS A 370 6.32 -26.82 0.36
N VAL A 371 7.16 -25.96 -0.25
CA VAL A 371 6.73 -24.90 -1.18
C VAL A 371 5.90 -25.43 -2.36
N ALA A 372 6.12 -26.66 -2.79
CA ALA A 372 5.34 -27.33 -3.87
C ALA A 372 3.87 -27.54 -3.49
N GLN A 373 3.54 -27.61 -2.19
CA GLN A 373 2.18 -27.78 -1.69
C GLN A 373 1.44 -26.43 -1.61
N SER A 374 2.18 -25.32 -1.63
CA SER A 374 1.64 -23.97 -1.52
C SER A 374 1.24 -23.41 -2.89
N PRO A 375 -0.02 -22.95 -3.10
CA PRO A 375 -0.43 -22.34 -4.37
C PRO A 375 0.36 -21.06 -4.70
N PHE A 376 0.79 -20.30 -3.70
CA PHE A 376 1.59 -19.10 -3.93
C PHE A 376 3.05 -19.43 -4.18
N GLY A 377 3.61 -20.44 -3.50
CA GLY A 377 4.96 -20.94 -3.73
C GLY A 377 5.12 -21.53 -5.12
N GLY A 378 4.23 -22.43 -5.51
CA GLY A 378 4.23 -23.01 -6.87
C GLY A 378 4.09 -21.95 -7.97
N ARG A 379 3.29 -20.91 -7.75
CA ARG A 379 3.17 -19.78 -8.69
C ARG A 379 4.46 -19.00 -8.81
N MET A 380 5.11 -18.71 -7.69
CA MET A 380 6.39 -17.99 -7.63
C MET A 380 7.47 -18.78 -8.36
N ILE A 381 7.71 -20.07 -8.02
CA ILE A 381 8.68 -20.92 -8.68
C ILE A 381 8.39 -20.99 -10.20
N LYS A 382 7.13 -21.18 -10.59
CA LYS A 382 6.72 -21.16 -12.01
C LYS A 382 7.13 -19.87 -12.71
N THR A 383 6.92 -18.71 -12.08
CA THR A 383 7.27 -17.40 -12.65
C THR A 383 8.79 -17.27 -12.83
N LEU A 384 9.59 -17.72 -11.85
CA LEU A 384 11.04 -17.68 -11.93
C LEU A 384 11.59 -18.65 -12.99
N VAL A 385 11.01 -19.84 -13.11
CA VAL A 385 11.33 -20.83 -14.16
C VAL A 385 11.08 -20.27 -15.55
N LEU A 386 9.98 -19.53 -15.74
CA LEU A 386 9.67 -18.84 -16.99
C LEU A 386 10.61 -17.65 -17.27
N GLY A 387 11.27 -17.10 -16.24
CA GLY A 387 12.20 -16.00 -16.37
C GLY A 387 11.55 -14.67 -16.82
N GLY A 388 10.25 -14.49 -16.58
CA GLY A 388 9.55 -13.30 -17.06
C GLY A 388 8.14 -13.12 -16.52
N ARG A 389 7.51 -12.01 -16.90
CA ARG A 389 6.14 -11.66 -16.49
C ARG A 389 5.14 -12.14 -17.53
N PHE A 390 4.14 -12.89 -17.09
CA PHE A 390 3.03 -13.32 -17.95
C PHE A 390 2.00 -12.19 -18.10
N ASP A 391 1.71 -11.81 -19.33
CA ASP A 391 0.63 -10.87 -19.65
C ASP A 391 -0.66 -11.65 -19.99
N PRO A 392 -1.72 -11.54 -19.18
CA PRO A 392 -2.98 -12.24 -19.40
C PRO A 392 -3.71 -11.81 -20.68
N LYS A 393 -3.47 -10.57 -21.17
CA LYS A 393 -4.14 -10.04 -22.36
C LYS A 393 -3.53 -10.64 -23.64
N THR A 394 -2.22 -10.62 -23.73
CA THR A 394 -1.47 -11.13 -24.89
C THR A 394 -1.19 -12.62 -24.79
N LYS A 395 -1.35 -13.24 -23.61
CA LYS A 395 -0.98 -14.63 -23.27
C LYS A 395 0.51 -14.92 -23.53
N LYS A 396 1.35 -13.90 -23.50
CA LYS A 396 2.81 -14.02 -23.71
C LYS A 396 3.56 -13.75 -22.41
N VAL A 397 4.75 -14.33 -22.31
CA VAL A 397 5.72 -14.03 -21.25
C VAL A 397 6.71 -13.00 -21.78
N THR A 398 6.86 -11.90 -21.08
CA THR A 398 7.92 -10.93 -21.35
C THR A 398 9.13 -11.31 -20.51
N LEU A 399 10.15 -11.86 -21.16
CA LEU A 399 11.39 -12.29 -20.51
C LEU A 399 12.18 -11.07 -19.99
N VAL A 400 12.81 -11.24 -18.81
CA VAL A 400 13.70 -10.22 -18.26
C VAL A 400 15.10 -10.32 -18.88
N GLN A 401 15.82 -9.21 -18.89
CA GLN A 401 17.18 -9.14 -19.37
C GLN A 401 18.09 -8.56 -18.28
N PRO A 402 19.24 -9.23 -17.98
CA PRO A 402 19.66 -10.53 -18.49
C PRO A 402 18.74 -11.68 -18.01
N PRO A 403 18.70 -12.82 -18.72
CA PRO A 403 17.91 -13.99 -18.34
C PRO A 403 18.25 -14.48 -16.94
N LEU A 404 17.23 -14.92 -16.17
CA LEU A 404 17.44 -15.42 -14.80
C LEU A 404 18.15 -16.78 -14.76
N ASP A 405 17.96 -17.59 -15.80
CA ASP A 405 18.46 -18.98 -15.88
C ASP A 405 18.04 -19.87 -14.68
N PHE A 406 16.99 -19.49 -13.99
CA PHE A 406 16.52 -20.16 -12.78
C PHE A 406 16.12 -21.62 -13.02
N HIS A 407 15.61 -21.95 -14.18
CA HIS A 407 15.22 -23.32 -14.54
C HIS A 407 16.40 -24.31 -14.47
N ASN A 408 17.62 -23.92 -14.85
CA ASN A 408 18.82 -24.74 -14.72
C ASN A 408 19.29 -24.85 -13.27
N ILE A 409 19.29 -23.73 -12.52
CA ILE A 409 19.64 -23.71 -11.09
C ILE A 409 18.68 -24.59 -10.28
N PHE A 410 17.40 -24.41 -10.50
CA PHE A 410 16.32 -25.13 -9.80
C PHE A 410 16.35 -26.63 -10.10
N TYR A 411 16.50 -27.03 -11.38
CA TYR A 411 16.61 -28.43 -11.75
C TYR A 411 17.76 -29.13 -11.04
N GLY A 412 18.91 -28.47 -10.90
CA GLY A 412 20.07 -29.02 -10.17
C GLY A 412 19.75 -29.37 -8.71
N ARG A 413 18.77 -28.72 -8.08
CA ARG A 413 18.35 -28.95 -6.69
C ARG A 413 17.22 -29.98 -6.56
N VAL A 414 16.31 -30.05 -7.53
CA VAL A 414 15.10 -30.86 -7.44
C VAL A 414 15.10 -32.10 -8.32
N LYS A 415 16.16 -32.37 -9.06
CA LYS A 415 16.22 -33.48 -10.04
C LYS A 415 15.79 -34.83 -9.48
N ASP A 416 16.15 -35.15 -8.24
CA ASP A 416 15.87 -36.45 -7.60
C ASP A 416 14.37 -36.56 -7.20
N HIS A 417 13.65 -35.43 -7.09
CA HIS A 417 12.25 -35.32 -6.72
C HIS A 417 11.36 -34.74 -7.84
N VAL A 418 11.90 -34.59 -9.08
CA VAL A 418 11.17 -33.89 -10.15
C VAL A 418 9.88 -34.58 -10.56
N VAL A 419 9.81 -35.91 -10.43
CA VAL A 419 8.56 -36.68 -10.67
C VAL A 419 7.53 -36.38 -9.59
N ASP A 420 7.97 -36.24 -8.34
CA ASP A 420 7.09 -35.88 -7.22
C ASP A 420 6.56 -34.47 -7.40
N TRP A 421 7.41 -33.50 -7.78
CA TRP A 421 7.00 -32.16 -8.17
C TRP A 421 5.89 -32.16 -9.25
N ALA A 422 6.09 -33.01 -10.29
CA ALA A 422 5.11 -33.16 -11.38
C ALA A 422 3.76 -33.76 -10.93
N CYS A 423 3.73 -34.42 -9.78
CA CYS A 423 2.53 -34.98 -9.18
C CYS A 423 1.82 -34.05 -8.17
N THR A 424 2.44 -32.93 -7.76
CA THR A 424 1.86 -31.97 -6.80
C THR A 424 0.89 -30.99 -7.48
N ALA A 425 0.27 -30.11 -6.67
CA ALA A 425 -0.51 -28.96 -7.16
C ALA A 425 0.34 -28.00 -8.03
N SER A 426 1.66 -28.01 -7.85
CA SER A 426 2.64 -27.17 -8.56
C SER A 426 3.22 -27.82 -9.83
N SER A 427 2.61 -28.88 -10.34
CA SER A 427 3.03 -29.65 -11.55
C SER A 427 3.34 -28.80 -12.79
N LEU A 428 2.70 -27.64 -12.95
CA LEU A 428 2.98 -26.69 -14.04
C LEU A 428 4.41 -26.13 -13.98
N VAL A 429 5.09 -26.18 -12.84
CA VAL A 429 6.51 -25.82 -12.74
C VAL A 429 7.35 -26.72 -13.65
N VAL A 430 7.12 -28.03 -13.61
CA VAL A 430 7.85 -29.02 -14.41
C VAL A 430 7.51 -28.88 -15.89
N VAL A 431 6.24 -28.59 -16.23
CA VAL A 431 5.83 -28.30 -17.62
C VAL A 431 6.60 -27.11 -18.16
N ASN A 432 6.63 -25.99 -17.41
CA ASN A 432 7.29 -24.78 -17.86
C ASN A 432 8.83 -24.94 -17.90
N MET A 433 9.40 -25.74 -17.02
CA MET A 433 10.84 -26.07 -17.06
C MET A 433 11.18 -26.81 -18.37
N LEU A 434 10.35 -27.78 -18.79
CA LEU A 434 10.52 -28.51 -20.04
C LEU A 434 10.38 -27.60 -21.28
N GLU A 435 9.58 -26.55 -21.19
CA GLU A 435 9.32 -25.57 -22.26
C GLU A 435 10.24 -24.35 -22.21
N ALA A 436 11.02 -24.17 -21.13
CA ALA A 436 11.90 -23.02 -20.98
C ALA A 436 12.99 -22.99 -22.06
N GLU A 437 13.15 -21.82 -22.66
CA GLU A 437 14.25 -21.58 -23.61
C GLU A 437 15.60 -21.61 -22.85
N GLY A 438 16.58 -22.31 -23.39
CA GLY A 438 17.91 -22.45 -22.75
C GLY A 438 17.99 -23.52 -21.66
N PHE A 439 16.95 -24.35 -21.45
CA PHE A 439 17.00 -25.44 -20.48
C PHE A 439 17.93 -26.55 -20.95
N SER A 440 19.08 -26.70 -20.30
CA SER A 440 20.17 -27.63 -20.70
C SER A 440 19.91 -29.09 -20.33
N HIS A 441 18.98 -29.38 -19.41
CA HIS A 441 18.75 -30.72 -18.87
C HIS A 441 17.45 -31.36 -19.41
N LYS A 442 17.01 -30.95 -20.57
CA LYS A 442 15.73 -31.40 -21.16
C LYS A 442 15.64 -32.90 -21.34
N ASP A 443 16.70 -33.52 -21.86
CA ASP A 443 16.74 -34.98 -22.12
C ASP A 443 16.73 -35.78 -20.82
N ASP A 444 17.46 -35.31 -19.80
CA ASP A 444 17.48 -35.94 -18.49
C ASP A 444 16.10 -35.84 -17.81
N LEU A 445 15.48 -34.65 -17.82
CA LEU A 445 14.12 -34.46 -17.34
C LEU A 445 13.13 -35.41 -18.02
N LEU A 446 13.15 -35.50 -19.33
CA LEU A 446 12.27 -36.41 -20.07
C LEU A 446 12.51 -37.87 -19.68
N LYS A 447 13.76 -38.29 -19.48
CA LYS A 447 14.11 -39.65 -19.03
C LYS A 447 13.54 -39.93 -17.62
N GLN A 448 13.65 -38.97 -16.70
CA GLN A 448 13.09 -39.08 -15.35
C GLN A 448 11.56 -39.18 -15.39
N LEU A 449 10.90 -38.34 -16.16
CA LEU A 449 9.44 -38.34 -16.30
C LEU A 449 8.93 -39.66 -16.94
N LYS A 450 9.67 -40.21 -17.92
CA LYS A 450 9.34 -41.54 -18.51
C LYS A 450 9.42 -42.64 -17.47
N LYS A 451 10.41 -42.65 -16.58
CA LYS A 451 10.49 -43.61 -15.48
C LYS A 451 9.33 -43.45 -14.49
N GLY A 452 8.89 -42.21 -14.23
CA GLY A 452 7.78 -41.87 -13.34
C GLY A 452 6.40 -41.93 -13.99
N LYS A 453 6.26 -42.43 -15.21
CA LYS A 453 4.99 -42.41 -16.00
C LYS A 453 3.79 -42.97 -15.24
N LYS A 454 4.00 -43.99 -14.40
CA LYS A 454 2.92 -44.60 -13.59
C LYS A 454 2.37 -43.63 -12.56
N SER A 455 3.26 -42.94 -11.84
CA SER A 455 2.91 -41.91 -10.82
C SER A 455 2.20 -40.72 -11.48
N LEU A 456 2.70 -40.27 -12.63
CA LEU A 456 2.06 -39.19 -13.42
C LEU A 456 0.64 -39.58 -13.87
N SER A 457 0.45 -40.81 -14.34
CA SER A 457 -0.88 -41.32 -14.77
C SER A 457 -1.86 -41.38 -13.61
N GLN A 458 -1.39 -41.77 -12.45
CA GLN A 458 -2.19 -41.77 -11.23
C GLN A 458 -2.58 -40.32 -10.82
N ALA A 459 -1.62 -39.41 -10.72
CA ALA A 459 -1.87 -37.99 -10.41
C ALA A 459 -2.82 -37.34 -11.45
N ALA A 460 -2.68 -37.67 -12.72
CA ALA A 460 -3.56 -37.17 -13.78
C ALA A 460 -5.00 -37.65 -13.67
N SER A 461 -5.23 -38.85 -13.08
CA SER A 461 -6.56 -39.47 -12.93
C SER A 461 -7.22 -39.11 -11.58
N GLU A 462 -6.46 -38.81 -10.54
CA GLU A 462 -6.98 -38.46 -9.23
C GLU A 462 -7.69 -37.09 -9.29
N ALA A 463 -8.95 -37.02 -8.78
CA ALA A 463 -9.66 -35.77 -8.63
C ALA A 463 -8.99 -34.97 -7.50
N GLY A 464 -8.52 -33.77 -7.79
CA GLY A 464 -7.90 -32.88 -6.78
C GLY A 464 -8.83 -32.65 -5.59
N ALA A 465 -8.29 -32.80 -4.39
CA ALA A 465 -8.93 -32.27 -3.17
C ALA A 465 -8.61 -30.79 -3.08
N ASP A 466 -9.61 -29.97 -2.73
CA ASP A 466 -9.34 -28.56 -2.38
C ASP A 466 -8.56 -28.52 -1.07
N ALA A 467 -7.86 -27.41 -0.85
CA ALA A 467 -7.05 -27.16 0.35
C ALA A 467 -7.78 -27.35 1.70
N ASN A 468 -9.10 -27.59 1.70
CA ASN A 468 -9.96 -27.84 2.86
C ASN A 468 -10.47 -29.28 2.96
N GLY A 469 -9.96 -30.23 2.17
CA GLY A 469 -10.31 -31.64 2.30
C GLY A 469 -11.78 -32.02 1.99
N LYS A 470 -12.59 -31.09 1.44
CA LYS A 470 -13.99 -31.36 1.05
C LYS A 470 -14.05 -31.82 -0.42
N LYS A 471 -14.53 -33.05 -0.65
CA LYS A 471 -14.84 -33.55 -1.99
C LYS A 471 -15.96 -32.70 -2.60
N GLN A 472 -15.64 -31.93 -3.64
CA GLN A 472 -16.67 -31.24 -4.43
C GLN A 472 -17.58 -32.24 -5.19
N LYS A 473 -18.90 -31.96 -5.24
CA LYS A 473 -19.89 -32.73 -5.96
C LYS A 473 -19.75 -32.70 -7.49
N LYS A 474 -18.86 -31.86 -8.05
CA LYS A 474 -18.45 -31.91 -9.49
C LYS A 474 -17.02 -32.45 -9.50
N LYS A 475 -16.77 -33.50 -10.34
CA LYS A 475 -15.43 -34.06 -10.60
C LYS A 475 -14.45 -32.89 -10.86
N ALA A 476 -13.59 -32.58 -9.90
CA ALA A 476 -12.49 -31.65 -10.13
C ALA A 476 -11.59 -32.25 -11.24
N PRO A 477 -11.11 -31.47 -12.20
CA PRO A 477 -10.18 -31.96 -13.20
C PRO A 477 -8.93 -32.45 -12.46
N GLY A 478 -8.47 -33.68 -12.76
CA GLY A 478 -7.23 -34.21 -12.24
C GLY A 478 -6.04 -33.28 -12.56
N ASN A 479 -4.87 -33.58 -12.01
CA ASN A 479 -3.68 -32.73 -12.13
C ASN A 479 -3.39 -32.38 -13.61
N VAL A 480 -3.59 -31.08 -13.93
CA VAL A 480 -3.50 -30.57 -15.32
C VAL A 480 -2.05 -30.67 -15.84
N GLY A 481 -1.07 -30.32 -15.01
CA GLY A 481 0.32 -30.39 -15.43
C GLY A 481 0.79 -31.82 -15.66
N ALA A 482 0.35 -32.78 -14.83
CA ALA A 482 0.66 -34.21 -15.06
C ALA A 482 0.07 -34.70 -16.39
N LYS A 483 -1.16 -34.26 -16.76
CA LYS A 483 -1.75 -34.58 -18.09
C LYS A 483 -0.92 -34.03 -19.23
N MET A 484 -0.55 -32.73 -19.15
CA MET A 484 0.28 -32.08 -20.17
C MET A 484 1.66 -32.77 -20.34
N LEU A 485 2.24 -33.21 -19.23
CA LEU A 485 3.52 -33.94 -19.26
C LEU A 485 3.37 -35.30 -19.92
N LEU A 486 2.28 -36.02 -19.62
CA LEU A 486 2.00 -37.32 -20.27
C LEU A 486 1.81 -37.22 -21.79
N GLU A 487 1.24 -36.12 -22.29
CA GLU A 487 1.10 -35.85 -23.72
C GLU A 487 2.45 -35.60 -24.43
N LYS A 488 3.46 -35.15 -23.65
CA LYS A 488 4.81 -34.86 -24.17
C LYS A 488 5.78 -36.03 -24.06
N LEU A 489 5.43 -37.12 -23.39
CA LEU A 489 6.22 -38.35 -23.19
C LEU A 489 5.93 -39.45 -24.20
#